data_9991557c4a5ed333c349761286ad7e0b
#
_entry.id   9991557c4a5ed333c349761286ad7e0b
#
_cell.length_a   1.000
_cell.length_b   1.000
_cell.length_c   1.000
_cell.angle_alpha   90.00
_cell.angle_beta   90.00
_cell.angle_gamma   90.00
#
_symmetry.space_group_name_H-M   'P 1'
#
loop_
_entity.id
_entity.type
_entity.pdbx_description
1 polymer ?
#
loop_
_entity_poly.entity_id
_entity_poly.type
_entity_poly.pdbx_seq_one_letter_code
_entity_poly.pdbx_strand_id
1 'polypeptide(L)'
;GLIRKALIDAGYPQIPVIAISTQGIEDNPGFKATPALLHRVIKALIIGDLLMKCLYRVRPYEVTPGSANQLYKTWNTIVRETLENHGRSKTASKFIGKGYLPYSTLVKEIVKSFDALPLKDEPRKVRVGVVGEILVKYQPDANNHVVDVIESQNCEAVVPGIMEFMTTRPYISDWNEHYLGMGGNKLGYALMRKALDLYNAPVRKAIDLAHGKFSQDLPMPELVKKADEVTSVGVQAGEGWLLTAEILELIES
;
A
#
# COMPACT_ATOMS: atom_id res chain seq x y z
N GLY A 1 -9.40 -23.60 -7.39
CA GLY A 1 -9.60 -24.81 -6.67
C GLY A 1 -10.78 -24.85 -5.72
N LEU A 2 -10.56 -24.63 -4.41
CA LEU A 2 -11.56 -24.87 -3.35
C LEU A 2 -12.84 -24.03 -3.49
N ILE A 3 -12.72 -22.73 -3.78
CA ILE A 3 -13.88 -21.83 -3.96
C ILE A 3 -14.74 -22.30 -5.14
N ARG A 4 -14.12 -22.69 -6.25
CA ARG A 4 -14.87 -23.21 -7.41
C ARG A 4 -15.63 -24.49 -7.06
N LYS A 5 -14.98 -25.41 -6.33
CA LYS A 5 -15.64 -26.63 -5.85
C LYS A 5 -16.80 -26.31 -4.92
N ALA A 6 -16.60 -25.43 -3.96
CA ALA A 6 -17.67 -25.03 -3.03
C ALA A 6 -18.89 -24.42 -3.75
N LEU A 7 -18.65 -23.61 -4.79
CA LEU A 7 -19.73 -23.06 -5.63
C LEU A 7 -20.48 -24.15 -6.40
N ILE A 8 -19.76 -25.14 -6.97
CA ILE A 8 -20.36 -26.28 -7.66
C ILE A 8 -21.22 -27.08 -6.67
N ASP A 9 -20.67 -27.41 -5.51
CA ASP A 9 -21.36 -28.19 -4.46
C ASP A 9 -22.59 -27.45 -3.89
N ALA A 10 -22.55 -26.10 -3.89
CA ALA A 10 -23.66 -25.25 -3.52
C ALA A 10 -24.71 -25.02 -4.63
N GLY A 11 -24.54 -25.61 -5.81
CA GLY A 11 -25.47 -25.49 -6.95
C GLY A 11 -25.26 -24.25 -7.83
N TYR A 12 -24.11 -23.59 -7.74
CA TYR A 12 -23.78 -22.39 -8.53
C TYR A 12 -22.59 -22.59 -9.49
N PRO A 13 -22.57 -23.63 -10.34
CA PRO A 13 -21.42 -23.92 -11.21
C PRO A 13 -21.18 -22.85 -12.29
N GLN A 14 -22.19 -22.01 -12.57
CA GLN A 14 -22.14 -20.93 -13.57
C GLN A 14 -21.41 -19.66 -13.07
N ILE A 15 -21.15 -19.54 -11.75
CA ILE A 15 -20.47 -18.36 -11.21
C ILE A 15 -18.97 -18.47 -11.47
N PRO A 16 -18.39 -17.53 -12.23
CA PRO A 16 -16.95 -17.55 -12.52
C PRO A 16 -16.15 -17.24 -11.27
N VAL A 17 -15.12 -18.03 -11.00
CA VAL A 17 -14.11 -17.76 -9.98
C VAL A 17 -12.87 -17.25 -10.69
N ILE A 18 -12.52 -16.00 -10.48
CA ILE A 18 -11.34 -15.34 -11.06
C ILE A 18 -10.27 -15.24 -9.97
N ALA A 19 -9.15 -15.94 -10.18
CA ALA A 19 -7.97 -15.81 -9.34
C ALA A 19 -6.96 -14.89 -10.06
N ILE A 20 -6.56 -13.79 -9.41
CA ILE A 20 -5.49 -12.95 -9.91
C ILE A 20 -4.16 -13.60 -9.51
N SER A 21 -3.69 -14.53 -10.35
CA SER A 21 -2.39 -15.18 -10.18
C SER A 21 -1.42 -14.69 -11.24
N THR A 22 -0.26 -14.24 -10.82
CA THR A 22 0.86 -13.90 -11.72
C THR A 22 1.62 -15.13 -12.21
N GLN A 23 1.32 -16.32 -11.68
CA GLN A 23 2.06 -17.56 -11.96
C GLN A 23 1.37 -18.48 -12.99
N GLY A 24 0.27 -18.05 -13.60
CA GLY A 24 -0.37 -18.80 -14.69
C GLY A 24 -0.93 -20.18 -14.30
N ILE A 25 -1.24 -20.41 -13.02
CA ILE A 25 -1.70 -21.71 -12.51
C ILE A 25 -3.14 -22.01 -12.95
N GLU A 26 -3.95 -21.00 -13.26
CA GLU A 26 -5.30 -21.15 -13.78
C GLU A 26 -5.54 -20.22 -14.96
N ASP A 27 -6.08 -20.77 -16.06
CA ASP A 27 -6.67 -19.99 -17.14
C ASP A 27 -7.98 -19.39 -16.64
N ASN A 28 -8.06 -18.04 -16.57
CA ASN A 28 -9.27 -17.32 -16.23
C ASN A 28 -9.93 -16.79 -17.52
N PRO A 29 -10.88 -17.54 -18.14
CA PRO A 29 -11.51 -17.10 -19.36
C PRO A 29 -12.25 -15.77 -19.13
N GLY A 30 -11.91 -14.78 -19.94
CA GLY A 30 -12.52 -13.46 -19.89
C GLY A 30 -11.77 -12.41 -19.07
N PHE A 31 -10.74 -12.75 -18.28
CA PHE A 31 -9.88 -11.77 -17.63
C PHE A 31 -8.53 -11.67 -18.33
N LYS A 32 -8.23 -10.49 -18.87
CA LYS A 32 -6.93 -10.18 -19.46
C LYS A 32 -6.29 -9.01 -18.72
N ALA A 33 -5.13 -9.25 -18.11
CA ALA A 33 -4.32 -8.19 -17.55
C ALA A 33 -3.72 -7.33 -18.68
N THR A 34 -4.32 -6.18 -18.95
CA THR A 34 -3.78 -5.23 -19.93
C THR A 34 -2.76 -4.31 -19.28
N PRO A 35 -1.78 -3.76 -20.06
CA PRO A 35 -0.85 -2.75 -19.52
C PRO A 35 -1.57 -1.53 -18.90
N ALA A 36 -2.68 -1.12 -19.47
CA ALA A 36 -3.51 -0.03 -18.94
C ALA A 36 -4.13 -0.39 -17.58
N LEU A 37 -4.60 -1.62 -17.41
CA LEU A 37 -5.13 -2.11 -16.13
C LEU A 37 -4.01 -2.17 -15.08
N LEU A 38 -2.85 -2.75 -15.44
CA LEU A 38 -1.70 -2.83 -14.53
C LEU A 38 -1.23 -1.45 -14.07
N HIS A 39 -1.14 -0.49 -14.99
CA HIS A 39 -0.82 0.90 -14.68
C HIS A 39 -1.79 1.53 -13.66
N ARG A 40 -3.10 1.26 -13.80
CA ARG A 40 -4.11 1.75 -12.85
C ARG A 40 -4.01 1.04 -11.49
N VAL A 41 -3.78 -0.26 -11.49
CA VAL A 41 -3.62 -1.06 -10.25
C VAL A 41 -2.41 -0.58 -9.45
N ILE A 42 -1.25 -0.40 -10.07
CA ILE A 42 -0.06 0.12 -9.39
C ILE A 42 -0.34 1.49 -8.76
N LYS A 43 -0.97 2.41 -9.50
CA LYS A 43 -1.36 3.71 -8.95
C LYS A 43 -2.35 3.60 -7.80
N ALA A 44 -3.34 2.71 -7.92
CA ALA A 44 -4.34 2.50 -6.89
C ALA A 44 -3.71 2.02 -5.58
N LEU A 45 -2.78 1.06 -5.67
CA LEU A 45 -2.06 0.53 -4.50
C LEU A 45 -1.20 1.61 -3.83
N ILE A 46 -0.38 2.32 -4.60
CA ILE A 46 0.46 3.40 -4.06
C ILE A 46 -0.37 4.52 -3.41
N ILE A 47 -1.49 4.91 -4.04
CA ILE A 47 -2.37 5.93 -3.46
C ILE A 47 -3.10 5.36 -2.23
N GLY A 48 -3.46 4.08 -2.23
CA GLY A 48 -4.06 3.40 -1.08
C GLY A 48 -3.15 3.46 0.13
N ASP A 49 -1.87 3.09 -0.03
CA ASP A 49 -0.85 3.18 1.03
C ASP A 49 -0.67 4.63 1.51
N LEU A 50 -0.61 5.60 0.59
CA LEU A 50 -0.52 7.02 0.95
C LEU A 50 -1.73 7.50 1.77
N LEU A 51 -2.94 7.12 1.37
CA LEU A 51 -4.17 7.49 2.09
C LEU A 51 -4.22 6.87 3.48
N MET A 52 -3.82 5.60 3.60
CA MET A 52 -3.73 4.89 4.88
C MET A 52 -2.70 5.55 5.80
N LYS A 53 -1.49 5.82 5.30
CA LYS A 53 -0.44 6.53 6.03
C LYS A 53 -0.91 7.90 6.53
N CYS A 54 -1.52 8.71 5.66
CA CYS A 54 -2.03 10.02 6.03
C CYS A 54 -3.15 9.92 7.08
N LEU A 55 -4.09 8.99 6.90
CA LEU A 55 -5.20 8.79 7.82
C LEU A 55 -4.72 8.42 9.22
N TYR A 56 -3.91 7.37 9.35
CA TYR A 56 -3.46 6.86 10.65
C TYR A 56 -2.55 7.86 11.37
N ARG A 57 -1.83 8.70 10.62
CA ARG A 57 -1.01 9.76 11.20
C ARG A 57 -1.83 10.91 11.78
N VAL A 58 -2.97 11.29 11.20
CA VAL A 58 -3.74 12.47 11.64
C VAL A 58 -4.94 12.14 12.50
N ARG A 59 -5.59 10.98 12.29
CA ARG A 59 -6.83 10.59 12.97
C ARG A 59 -6.74 10.61 14.49
N PRO A 60 -5.67 10.11 15.15
CA PRO A 60 -5.56 10.14 16.62
C PRO A 60 -5.48 11.55 17.20
N TYR A 61 -5.18 12.55 16.39
CA TYR A 61 -4.94 13.94 16.79
C TYR A 61 -5.99 14.92 16.28
N GLU A 62 -6.98 14.47 15.52
CA GLU A 62 -7.98 15.38 14.93
C GLU A 62 -8.73 16.20 15.99
N VAL A 63 -8.91 17.51 15.72
CA VAL A 63 -9.68 18.40 16.62
C VAL A 63 -11.16 18.03 16.57
N THR A 64 -11.69 17.81 15.36
CA THR A 64 -13.08 17.43 15.16
C THR A 64 -13.16 15.93 14.90
N PRO A 65 -13.72 15.14 15.82
CA PRO A 65 -13.84 13.70 15.67
C PRO A 65 -14.52 13.29 14.36
N GLY A 66 -13.88 12.38 13.61
CA GLY A 66 -14.39 11.86 12.35
C GLY A 66 -14.00 12.67 11.11
N SER A 67 -13.36 13.84 11.26
CA SER A 67 -12.94 14.68 10.14
C SER A 67 -11.90 13.99 9.25
N ALA A 68 -10.95 13.26 9.83
CA ALA A 68 -9.96 12.49 9.09
C ALA A 68 -10.61 11.36 8.29
N ASN A 69 -11.56 10.62 8.87
CA ASN A 69 -12.30 9.58 8.18
C ASN A 69 -13.16 10.16 7.04
N GLN A 70 -13.78 11.32 7.24
CA GLN A 70 -14.57 11.98 6.19
C GLN A 70 -13.66 12.43 5.02
N LEU A 71 -12.49 12.97 5.34
CA LEU A 71 -11.50 13.36 4.35
C LEU A 71 -11.00 12.15 3.55
N TYR A 72 -10.69 11.04 4.24
CA TYR A 72 -10.31 9.76 3.61
C TYR A 72 -11.40 9.27 2.64
N LYS A 73 -12.67 9.23 3.06
CA LYS A 73 -13.78 8.80 2.20
C LYS A 73 -13.93 9.68 0.96
N THR A 74 -13.75 10.99 1.12
CA THR A 74 -13.81 11.95 0.01
C THR A 74 -12.68 11.68 -0.99
N TRP A 75 -11.44 11.54 -0.51
CA TRP A 75 -10.30 11.24 -1.38
C TRP A 75 -10.39 9.87 -2.03
N ASN A 76 -10.88 8.85 -1.33
CA ASN A 76 -11.09 7.52 -1.92
C ASN A 76 -12.07 7.58 -3.10
N THR A 77 -13.14 8.36 -2.98
CA THR A 77 -14.08 8.62 -4.10
C THR A 77 -13.39 9.33 -5.26
N ILE A 78 -12.61 10.39 -4.98
CA ILE A 78 -11.87 11.15 -6.00
C ILE A 78 -10.86 10.25 -6.72
N VAL A 79 -10.11 9.43 -5.99
CA VAL A 79 -9.12 8.48 -6.55
C VAL A 79 -9.81 7.49 -7.49
N ARG A 80 -10.92 6.88 -7.07
CA ARG A 80 -11.68 5.98 -7.92
C ARG A 80 -12.13 6.69 -9.21
N GLU A 81 -12.77 7.86 -9.10
CA GLU A 81 -13.21 8.62 -10.26
C GLU A 81 -12.06 8.98 -11.21
N THR A 82 -10.91 9.40 -10.68
CA THR A 82 -9.74 9.76 -11.51
C THR A 82 -9.11 8.57 -12.21
N LEU A 83 -9.05 7.42 -11.55
CA LEU A 83 -8.52 6.19 -12.15
C LEU A 83 -9.45 5.62 -13.23
N GLU A 84 -10.75 5.70 -13.03
CA GLU A 84 -11.77 5.28 -14.00
C GLU A 84 -11.86 6.22 -15.21
N ASN A 85 -11.79 7.54 -14.99
CA ASN A 85 -12.10 8.57 -15.98
C ASN A 85 -10.86 9.36 -16.45
N HIS A 86 -9.71 8.69 -16.60
CA HIS A 86 -8.48 9.28 -17.17
C HIS A 86 -8.05 10.60 -16.50
N GLY A 87 -8.08 10.65 -15.17
CA GLY A 87 -7.67 11.80 -14.37
C GLY A 87 -8.81 12.80 -14.09
N ARG A 88 -10.04 12.54 -14.52
CA ARG A 88 -11.17 13.42 -14.28
C ARG A 88 -12.00 12.97 -13.07
N SER A 89 -12.39 13.93 -12.24
CA SER A 89 -13.26 13.70 -11.08
C SER A 89 -14.25 14.86 -10.91
N LYS A 90 -15.54 14.53 -10.85
CA LYS A 90 -16.59 15.49 -10.52
C LYS A 90 -16.55 15.87 -9.04
N THR A 91 -16.23 14.93 -8.19
CA THR A 91 -16.08 15.15 -6.75
C THR A 91 -14.92 16.10 -6.46
N ALA A 92 -13.76 15.94 -7.12
CA ALA A 92 -12.62 16.85 -6.98
C ALA A 92 -12.96 18.27 -7.49
N SER A 93 -13.71 18.38 -8.58
CA SER A 93 -14.16 19.69 -9.07
C SER A 93 -14.96 20.46 -8.02
N LYS A 94 -15.83 19.77 -7.26
CA LYS A 94 -16.63 20.37 -6.18
C LYS A 94 -15.82 20.60 -4.91
N PHE A 95 -14.93 19.68 -4.58
CA PHE A 95 -14.21 19.69 -3.29
C PHE A 95 -13.00 20.63 -3.28
N ILE A 96 -12.19 20.64 -4.34
CA ILE A 96 -10.97 21.46 -4.45
C ILE A 96 -10.93 22.38 -5.67
N GLY A 97 -12.03 22.51 -6.40
CA GLY A 97 -12.13 23.35 -7.60
C GLY A 97 -11.34 22.82 -8.81
N LYS A 98 -10.87 21.58 -8.79
CA LYS A 98 -10.04 20.98 -9.85
C LYS A 98 -10.71 19.72 -10.40
N GLY A 99 -11.24 19.79 -11.62
CA GLY A 99 -11.92 18.65 -12.26
C GLY A 99 -10.99 17.66 -12.97
N TYR A 100 -9.71 18.02 -13.16
CA TYR A 100 -8.69 17.17 -13.77
C TYR A 100 -7.45 17.10 -12.88
N LEU A 101 -7.07 15.90 -12.49
CA LEU A 101 -5.98 15.61 -11.57
C LEU A 101 -5.01 14.60 -12.18
N PRO A 102 -3.95 15.05 -12.87
CA PRO A 102 -2.81 14.19 -13.18
C PRO A 102 -2.27 13.52 -11.93
N TYR A 103 -1.67 12.36 -12.04
CA TYR A 103 -1.20 11.55 -10.90
C TYR A 103 -0.36 12.33 -9.88
N SER A 104 0.61 13.11 -10.35
CA SER A 104 1.45 13.94 -9.47
C SER A 104 0.67 15.03 -8.74
N THR A 105 -0.35 15.60 -9.40
CA THR A 105 -1.24 16.57 -8.76
C THR A 105 -2.16 15.89 -7.75
N LEU A 106 -2.69 14.71 -8.09
CA LEU A 106 -3.57 13.94 -7.21
C LEU A 106 -2.89 13.62 -5.87
N VAL A 107 -1.68 13.03 -5.90
CA VAL A 107 -0.94 12.71 -4.66
C VAL A 107 -0.56 13.96 -3.86
N LYS A 108 -0.18 15.04 -4.53
CA LYS A 108 0.11 16.32 -3.87
C LYS A 108 -1.11 16.91 -3.15
N GLU A 109 -2.28 16.90 -3.79
CA GLU A 109 -3.49 17.45 -3.18
C GLU A 109 -4.00 16.56 -2.03
N ILE A 110 -3.81 15.23 -2.09
CA ILE A 110 -4.07 14.32 -0.97
C ILE A 110 -3.24 14.75 0.24
N VAL A 111 -1.91 14.76 0.11
CA VAL A 111 -1.01 15.10 1.22
C VAL A 111 -1.32 16.49 1.77
N LYS A 112 -1.49 17.50 0.91
CA LYS A 112 -1.84 18.86 1.29
C LYS A 112 -3.14 18.92 2.10
N SER A 113 -4.15 18.14 1.72
CA SER A 113 -5.44 18.14 2.42
C SER A 113 -5.35 17.55 3.82
N PHE A 114 -4.60 16.44 3.98
CA PHE A 114 -4.36 15.85 5.29
C PHE A 114 -3.40 16.68 6.14
N ASP A 115 -2.44 17.36 5.52
CA ASP A 115 -1.55 18.29 6.21
C ASP A 115 -2.29 19.50 6.78
N ALA A 116 -3.28 20.01 6.03
CA ALA A 116 -4.12 21.14 6.45
C ALA A 116 -5.20 20.77 7.48
N LEU A 117 -5.38 19.48 7.81
CA LEU A 117 -6.37 19.07 8.80
C LEU A 117 -6.00 19.62 10.19
N PRO A 118 -6.93 20.32 10.89
CA PRO A 118 -6.69 20.81 12.24
C PRO A 118 -6.41 19.65 13.21
N LEU A 119 -5.25 19.70 13.85
CA LEU A 119 -4.83 18.72 14.85
C LEU A 119 -4.73 19.38 16.22
N LYS A 120 -4.95 18.60 17.28
CA LYS A 120 -4.72 19.02 18.66
C LYS A 120 -3.23 19.33 18.85
N ASP A 121 -2.94 20.35 19.62
CA ASP A 121 -1.58 20.69 20.05
C ASP A 121 -1.20 19.83 21.26
N GLU A 122 -0.79 18.60 20.97
CA GLU A 122 -0.40 17.61 21.99
C GLU A 122 0.88 16.87 21.53
N PRO A 123 1.68 16.36 22.48
CA PRO A 123 2.84 15.54 22.15
C PRO A 123 2.45 14.32 21.31
N ARG A 124 3.41 13.84 20.50
CA ARG A 124 3.19 12.63 19.71
C ARG A 124 2.91 11.45 20.62
N LYS A 125 1.84 10.72 20.32
CA LYS A 125 1.42 9.53 21.06
C LYS A 125 2.42 8.39 20.85
N VAL A 126 2.37 7.39 21.72
CA VAL A 126 3.13 6.17 21.53
C VAL A 126 2.72 5.52 20.22
N ARG A 127 3.71 5.19 19.39
CA ARG A 127 3.48 4.54 18.10
C ARG A 127 3.51 3.02 18.29
N VAL A 128 2.53 2.37 17.69
CA VAL A 128 2.41 0.91 17.71
C VAL A 128 2.44 0.40 16.26
N GLY A 129 3.51 -0.32 15.91
CA GLY A 129 3.67 -0.94 14.61
C GLY A 129 2.76 -2.17 14.46
N VAL A 130 2.10 -2.29 13.32
CA VAL A 130 1.28 -3.47 12.96
C VAL A 130 2.02 -4.22 11.88
N VAL A 131 2.65 -5.33 12.23
CA VAL A 131 3.41 -6.19 11.34
C VAL A 131 2.76 -7.56 11.27
N GLY A 132 2.71 -8.17 10.11
CA GLY A 132 2.12 -9.48 9.92
C GLY A 132 1.91 -9.81 8.44
N GLU A 133 1.44 -11.00 8.17
CA GLU A 133 1.05 -11.45 6.84
C GLU A 133 -0.03 -10.53 6.24
N ILE A 134 -0.05 -10.37 4.92
CA ILE A 134 -0.91 -9.41 4.20
C ILE A 134 -2.37 -9.46 4.67
N LEU A 135 -2.98 -10.66 4.73
CA LEU A 135 -4.37 -10.80 5.12
C LEU A 135 -4.59 -10.27 6.56
N VAL A 136 -3.71 -10.64 7.48
CA VAL A 136 -3.81 -10.22 8.89
C VAL A 136 -3.52 -8.72 9.02
N LYS A 137 -2.56 -8.19 8.29
CA LYS A 137 -2.16 -6.77 8.37
C LYS A 137 -3.26 -5.81 7.84
N TYR A 138 -3.94 -6.17 6.74
CA TYR A 138 -4.84 -5.24 6.04
C TYR A 138 -6.33 -5.58 6.11
N GLN A 139 -6.70 -6.75 6.65
CA GLN A 139 -8.11 -7.14 6.77
C GLN A 139 -8.60 -6.94 8.21
N PRO A 140 -9.41 -5.90 8.50
CA PRO A 140 -9.86 -5.60 9.87
C PRO A 140 -10.58 -6.77 10.54
N ASP A 141 -11.42 -7.49 9.81
CA ASP A 141 -12.14 -8.66 10.36
C ASP A 141 -11.20 -9.82 10.70
N ALA A 142 -10.05 -9.94 10.02
CA ALA A 142 -9.07 -10.99 10.30
C ALA A 142 -8.13 -10.63 11.46
N ASN A 143 -7.95 -9.35 11.77
CA ASN A 143 -7.07 -8.86 12.82
C ASN A 143 -7.80 -8.25 14.03
N ASN A 144 -9.11 -8.50 14.16
CA ASN A 144 -9.94 -7.98 15.26
C ASN A 144 -9.89 -6.43 15.35
N HIS A 145 -9.88 -5.73 14.22
CA HIS A 145 -9.81 -4.26 14.17
C HIS A 145 -8.65 -3.67 14.96
N VAL A 146 -7.46 -4.27 14.82
CA VAL A 146 -6.28 -3.93 15.64
C VAL A 146 -5.94 -2.44 15.63
N VAL A 147 -6.11 -1.75 14.51
CA VAL A 147 -5.86 -0.30 14.42
C VAL A 147 -6.84 0.48 15.31
N ASP A 148 -8.10 0.13 15.31
CA ASP A 148 -9.11 0.79 16.15
C ASP A 148 -8.83 0.51 17.65
N VAL A 149 -8.36 -0.69 17.97
CA VAL A 149 -7.92 -1.04 19.35
C VAL A 149 -6.73 -0.18 19.76
N ILE A 150 -5.69 -0.06 18.93
CA ILE A 150 -4.50 0.78 19.20
C ILE A 150 -4.91 2.23 19.43
N GLU A 151 -5.73 2.79 18.59
CA GLU A 151 -6.17 4.18 18.72
C GLU A 151 -7.08 4.40 19.95
N SER A 152 -7.91 3.41 20.31
CA SER A 152 -8.74 3.46 21.53
C SER A 152 -7.90 3.51 22.81
N GLN A 153 -6.67 3.00 22.78
CA GLN A 153 -5.69 3.07 23.86
C GLN A 153 -4.83 4.36 23.80
N ASN A 154 -5.27 5.36 23.06
CA ASN A 154 -4.58 6.65 22.90
C ASN A 154 -3.17 6.52 22.29
N CYS A 155 -3.00 5.56 21.37
CA CYS A 155 -1.77 5.32 20.62
C CYS A 155 -1.95 5.71 19.14
N GLU A 156 -0.83 5.84 18.41
CA GLU A 156 -0.80 6.05 16.95
C GLU A 156 -0.46 4.70 16.28
N ALA A 157 -1.33 4.20 15.41
CA ALA A 157 -1.06 2.98 14.64
C ALA A 157 -0.14 3.29 13.45
N VAL A 158 0.89 2.47 13.26
CA VAL A 158 1.78 2.54 12.09
C VAL A 158 1.70 1.21 11.34
N VAL A 159 1.20 1.26 10.11
CA VAL A 159 1.01 0.07 9.26
C VAL A 159 1.84 0.25 8.01
N PRO A 160 2.87 -0.60 7.76
CA PRO A 160 3.65 -0.60 6.53
C PRO A 160 2.76 -0.77 5.28
N GLY A 161 3.17 -0.18 4.16
CA GLY A 161 2.39 -0.20 2.94
C GLY A 161 2.41 -1.55 2.21
N ILE A 162 1.35 -1.91 1.48
CA ILE A 162 1.28 -3.14 0.68
C ILE A 162 2.27 -3.12 -0.49
N MET A 163 2.68 -1.94 -0.95
CA MET A 163 3.64 -1.81 -2.04
C MET A 163 5.02 -2.33 -1.66
N GLU A 164 5.41 -2.33 -0.39
CA GLU A 164 6.67 -2.93 0.06
C GLU A 164 6.70 -4.42 -0.31
N PHE A 165 5.65 -5.16 0.04
CA PHE A 165 5.51 -6.55 -0.36
C PHE A 165 5.55 -6.75 -1.89
N MET A 166 4.83 -5.93 -2.65
CA MET A 166 4.80 -6.02 -4.12
C MET A 166 6.17 -5.76 -4.77
N THR A 167 7.06 -5.05 -4.08
CA THR A 167 8.41 -4.72 -4.57
C THR A 167 9.50 -5.73 -4.18
N THR A 168 9.19 -6.75 -3.39
CA THR A 168 10.16 -7.76 -2.92
C THR A 168 10.71 -8.66 -4.04
N ARG A 169 9.90 -8.98 -5.05
CA ARG A 169 10.20 -9.98 -6.08
C ARG A 169 11.55 -9.82 -6.78
N PRO A 170 11.98 -8.61 -7.18
CA PRO A 170 13.30 -8.41 -7.77
C PRO A 170 14.47 -8.79 -6.85
N TYR A 171 14.34 -8.53 -5.55
CA TYR A 171 15.39 -8.81 -4.56
C TYR A 171 15.46 -10.28 -4.22
N ILE A 172 14.32 -10.95 -4.12
CA ILE A 172 14.22 -12.41 -4.00
C ILE A 172 14.89 -13.10 -5.20
N SER A 173 14.65 -12.59 -6.41
CA SER A 173 15.25 -13.15 -7.63
C SER A 173 16.78 -12.97 -7.65
N ASP A 174 17.28 -11.81 -7.25
CA ASP A 174 18.72 -11.54 -7.16
C ASP A 174 19.39 -12.47 -6.13
N TRP A 175 18.76 -12.69 -4.97
CA TRP A 175 19.21 -13.62 -3.97
C TRP A 175 19.22 -15.08 -4.47
N ASN A 176 18.13 -15.52 -5.08
CA ASN A 176 18.01 -16.87 -5.64
C ASN A 176 19.06 -17.14 -6.72
N GLU A 177 19.37 -16.15 -7.55
CA GLU A 177 20.44 -16.30 -8.54
C GLU A 177 21.80 -16.42 -7.88
N HIS A 178 22.10 -15.56 -6.91
CA HIS A 178 23.40 -15.53 -6.26
C HIS A 178 23.69 -16.82 -5.48
N TYR A 179 22.73 -17.32 -4.71
CA TYR A 179 22.95 -18.43 -3.79
C TYR A 179 22.49 -19.80 -4.33
N LEU A 180 21.47 -19.81 -5.20
CA LEU A 180 20.88 -21.06 -5.69
C LEU A 180 21.14 -21.31 -7.18
N GLY A 181 21.75 -20.37 -7.90
CA GLY A 181 21.89 -20.44 -9.36
C GLY A 181 20.56 -20.39 -10.11
N MET A 182 19.48 -19.98 -9.43
CA MET A 182 18.12 -19.94 -9.98
C MET A 182 17.75 -18.51 -10.35
N GLY A 183 18.41 -17.99 -11.39
CA GLY A 183 18.20 -16.61 -11.85
C GLY A 183 16.88 -16.40 -12.60
N GLY A 184 16.35 -15.19 -12.46
CA GLY A 184 15.20 -14.72 -13.23
C GLY A 184 15.60 -13.77 -14.38
N ASN A 185 14.64 -13.03 -14.90
CA ASN A 185 14.86 -12.03 -15.93
C ASN A 185 15.44 -10.75 -15.33
N LYS A 186 16.79 -10.65 -15.22
CA LYS A 186 17.49 -9.47 -14.66
C LYS A 186 17.07 -8.15 -15.28
N LEU A 187 16.96 -8.10 -16.61
CA LEU A 187 16.55 -6.87 -17.30
C LEU A 187 15.12 -6.49 -16.96
N GLY A 188 14.20 -7.48 -16.91
CA GLY A 188 12.82 -7.25 -16.53
C GLY A 188 12.70 -6.73 -15.08
N TYR A 189 13.46 -7.29 -14.14
CA TYR A 189 13.47 -6.82 -12.75
C TYR A 189 14.13 -5.45 -12.58
N ALA A 190 15.16 -5.14 -13.32
CA ALA A 190 15.77 -3.81 -13.34
C ALA A 190 14.77 -2.75 -13.85
N LEU A 191 14.06 -3.05 -14.93
CA LEU A 191 12.99 -2.19 -15.46
C LEU A 191 11.83 -2.04 -14.48
N MET A 192 11.44 -3.12 -13.81
CA MET A 192 10.40 -3.10 -12.77
C MET A 192 10.79 -2.18 -11.61
N ARG A 193 12.00 -2.31 -11.05
CA ARG A 193 12.50 -1.42 -10.00
C ARG A 193 12.44 0.04 -10.44
N LYS A 194 12.96 0.35 -11.62
CA LYS A 194 12.93 1.71 -12.17
C LYS A 194 11.51 2.25 -12.39
N ALA A 195 10.60 1.42 -12.87
CA ALA A 195 9.20 1.81 -13.05
C ALA A 195 8.54 2.12 -11.70
N LEU A 196 8.72 1.27 -10.68
CA LEU A 196 8.18 1.49 -9.34
C LEU A 196 8.74 2.76 -8.70
N ASP A 197 10.03 3.05 -8.88
CA ASP A 197 10.63 4.31 -8.44
C ASP A 197 9.98 5.53 -9.09
N LEU A 198 9.70 5.46 -10.40
CA LEU A 198 9.00 6.53 -11.12
C LEU A 198 7.57 6.74 -10.61
N TYR A 199 6.85 5.67 -10.26
CA TYR A 199 5.53 5.77 -9.66
C TYR A 199 5.56 6.36 -8.24
N ASN A 200 6.57 6.04 -7.44
CA ASN A 200 6.71 6.52 -6.07
C ASN A 200 7.30 7.95 -5.98
N ALA A 201 8.02 8.42 -6.99
CA ALA A 201 8.66 9.73 -6.96
C ALA A 201 7.69 10.91 -6.68
N PRO A 202 6.47 10.99 -7.27
CA PRO A 202 5.51 12.03 -6.92
C PRO A 202 5.02 11.96 -5.47
N VAL A 203 4.91 10.75 -4.90
CA VAL A 203 4.50 10.55 -3.49
C VAL A 203 5.59 11.06 -2.56
N ARG A 204 6.85 10.67 -2.78
CA ARG A 204 8.00 11.17 -2.01
C ARG A 204 8.04 12.69 -2.00
N LYS A 205 7.94 13.33 -3.18
CA LYS A 205 7.88 14.79 -3.28
C LYS A 205 6.70 15.42 -2.52
N ALA A 206 5.54 14.77 -2.54
CA ALA A 206 4.37 15.29 -1.84
C ALA A 206 4.55 15.22 -0.33
N ILE A 207 5.11 14.11 0.18
CA ILE A 207 5.42 13.93 1.61
C ILE A 207 6.45 14.96 2.08
N ASP A 208 7.52 15.22 1.31
CA ASP A 208 8.53 16.23 1.64
C ASP A 208 7.95 17.63 1.82
N LEU A 209 6.89 17.95 1.07
CA LEU A 209 6.20 19.24 1.17
C LEU A 209 5.33 19.38 2.44
N ALA A 210 5.09 18.33 3.18
CA ALA A 210 4.31 18.35 4.43
C ALA A 210 5.16 18.63 5.69
N HIS A 211 6.36 19.19 5.53
CA HIS A 211 7.20 19.69 6.61
C HIS A 211 7.42 18.71 7.77
N GLY A 212 7.56 17.41 7.47
CA GLY A 212 7.86 16.37 8.45
C GLY A 212 6.64 15.80 9.19
N LYS A 213 5.42 16.20 8.85
CA LYS A 213 4.20 15.60 9.43
C LYS A 213 4.08 14.12 9.07
N PHE A 214 4.45 13.75 7.84
CA PHE A 214 4.43 12.38 7.32
C PHE A 214 5.86 11.91 7.07
N SER A 215 6.20 10.71 7.55
CA SER A 215 7.51 10.09 7.30
C SER A 215 7.58 9.45 5.92
N GLN A 216 8.76 9.47 5.32
CA GLN A 216 9.08 8.63 4.17
C GLN A 216 9.21 7.18 4.62
N ASP A 217 8.82 6.23 3.77
CA ASP A 217 9.16 4.82 3.96
C ASP A 217 10.59 4.58 3.52
N LEU A 218 11.26 3.63 4.14
CA LEU A 218 12.59 3.22 3.72
C LEU A 218 12.54 2.62 2.31
N PRO A 219 13.52 2.96 1.46
CA PRO A 219 13.62 2.30 0.16
C PRO A 219 13.96 0.82 0.34
N MET A 220 13.41 -0.04 -0.52
CA MET A 220 13.61 -1.50 -0.45
C MET A 220 15.07 -1.96 -0.28
N PRO A 221 16.10 -1.34 -0.91
CA PRO A 221 17.49 -1.70 -0.64
C PRO A 221 17.92 -1.53 0.82
N GLU A 222 17.38 -0.54 1.53
CA GLU A 222 17.67 -0.33 2.96
C GLU A 222 16.92 -1.36 3.82
N LEU A 223 15.68 -1.72 3.47
CA LEU A 223 14.94 -2.80 4.12
C LEU A 223 15.66 -4.15 3.97
N VAL A 224 16.22 -4.45 2.78
CA VAL A 224 17.04 -5.66 2.57
C VAL A 224 18.25 -5.66 3.50
N LYS A 225 18.97 -4.53 3.62
CA LYS A 225 20.13 -4.44 4.54
C LYS A 225 19.72 -4.67 5.99
N LYS A 226 18.60 -4.07 6.42
CA LYS A 226 18.08 -4.29 7.79
C LYS A 226 17.73 -5.75 8.02
N ALA A 227 17.08 -6.40 7.07
CA ALA A 227 16.79 -7.83 7.19
C ALA A 227 18.07 -8.66 7.36
N ASP A 228 19.11 -8.37 6.57
CA ASP A 228 20.38 -9.11 6.58
C ASP A 228 21.14 -9.00 7.92
N GLU A 229 20.81 -8.05 8.80
CA GLU A 229 21.37 -7.95 10.15
C GLU A 229 20.86 -9.07 11.08
N VAL A 230 19.67 -9.61 10.83
CA VAL A 230 19.02 -10.61 11.69
C VAL A 230 18.73 -11.91 10.95
N THR A 231 18.32 -11.81 9.69
CA THR A 231 17.95 -12.95 8.85
C THR A 231 18.41 -12.69 7.42
N SER A 232 18.09 -13.59 6.51
CA SER A 232 18.48 -13.47 5.10
C SER A 232 17.22 -13.31 4.22
N VAL A 233 17.37 -12.64 3.08
CA VAL A 233 16.34 -12.60 2.03
C VAL A 233 15.94 -14.01 1.56
N GLY A 234 16.76 -15.04 1.86
CA GLY A 234 16.42 -16.45 1.65
C GLY A 234 15.27 -16.98 2.50
N VAL A 235 14.91 -16.31 3.60
CA VAL A 235 13.73 -16.64 4.41
C VAL A 235 12.49 -16.07 3.74
N GLN A 236 12.06 -16.70 2.65
CA GLN A 236 11.01 -16.20 1.76
C GLN A 236 9.60 -16.68 2.14
N ALA A 237 9.50 -17.81 2.83
CA ALA A 237 8.22 -18.37 3.25
C ALA A 237 7.55 -17.47 4.31
N GLY A 238 6.27 -17.18 4.14
CA GLY A 238 5.51 -16.34 5.06
C GLY A 238 6.04 -14.90 5.19
N GLU A 239 6.69 -14.39 4.15
CA GLU A 239 7.26 -13.03 4.11
C GLU A 239 8.36 -12.78 5.16
N GLY A 240 8.96 -13.83 5.73
CA GLY A 240 9.79 -13.79 6.93
C GLY A 240 10.87 -12.69 6.94
N TRP A 241 11.66 -12.54 5.87
CA TRP A 241 12.69 -11.51 5.81
C TRP A 241 12.09 -10.08 5.74
N LEU A 242 10.96 -9.90 5.03
CA LEU A 242 10.32 -8.59 4.92
C LEU A 242 9.73 -8.16 6.27
N LEU A 243 9.02 -9.08 6.96
CA LEU A 243 8.46 -8.79 8.29
C LEU A 243 9.57 -8.43 9.28
N THR A 244 10.72 -9.09 9.21
CA THR A 244 11.89 -8.74 10.03
C THR A 244 12.39 -7.33 9.72
N ALA A 245 12.49 -6.95 8.45
CA ALA A 245 12.90 -5.61 8.04
C ALA A 245 11.90 -4.54 8.51
N GLU A 246 10.59 -4.78 8.35
CA GLU A 246 9.52 -3.89 8.82
C GLU A 246 9.59 -3.67 10.34
N ILE A 247 9.84 -4.73 11.13
CA ILE A 247 10.00 -4.62 12.59
C ILE A 247 11.19 -3.72 12.93
N LEU A 248 12.35 -3.94 12.30
CA LEU A 248 13.54 -3.13 12.55
C LEU A 248 13.35 -1.67 12.14
N GLU A 249 12.69 -1.41 11.01
CA GLU A 249 12.33 -0.05 10.60
C GLU A 249 11.44 0.65 11.64
N LEU A 250 10.43 -0.04 12.13
CA LEU A 250 9.48 0.51 13.10
C LEU A 250 10.11 0.78 14.48
N ILE A 251 11.10 -0.02 14.89
CA ILE A 251 11.83 0.19 16.15
C ILE A 251 12.72 1.43 16.08
N GLU A 252 13.29 1.73 14.92
CA GLU A 252 14.23 2.83 14.73
C GLU A 252 13.55 4.15 14.30
N SER A 253 12.27 4.12 13.91
CA SER A 253 11.53 5.26 13.31
C SER A 253 10.86 6.24 14.37
#